data_1ba87b28fe5157784959f1f92a74acaf
#
_entry.id   1ba87b28fe5157784959f1f92a74acaf
#
_cell.length_a   1.000
_cell.length_b   1.000
_cell.length_c   1.000
_cell.angle_alpha   90.00
_cell.angle_beta   90.00
_cell.angle_gamma   90.00
#
_symmetry.space_group_name_H-M   'P 1'
#
loop_
_entity.id
_entity.type
_entity.pdbx_description
1 polymer ?
#
loop_
_entity_poly.entity_id
_entity_poly.type
_entity_poly.pdbx_seq_one_letter_code
_entity_poly.pdbx_strand_id
1 'polypeptide(L)'
;MAEFISLYSGSSGNSSVVRCGAQYLIVDMGKGVRTTTAALKSLGLAISDCAGILVTHEHSDHVKGLSTFLKKNPLPVYGAAATLDFLDANDIVPANCELNTLEGREEDIGCFGVQSFPTSHDVPCVGYRIHTPDDKTMTIATDLGTLTPPVHEALSGCDLVALESNYDLHKLRSGPYPYYLRARIESVRGHLSNDECSAKLLELIQSGCKKFALCHLSQENNTPSLALQTVFTTLGAAGIVPEKDCIVQAQRRNEVSPALEF
;
A
#
# COMPACT_ATOMS: atom_id res chain seq x y z
N MET A 1 9.09 0.84 18.60
CA MET A 1 8.99 1.71 17.41
C MET A 1 8.19 1.00 16.35
N ALA A 2 7.33 1.74 15.68
CA ALA A 2 6.56 1.24 14.56
C ALA A 2 7.39 1.22 13.26
N GLU A 3 7.13 0.26 12.38
CA GLU A 3 7.83 0.09 11.11
C GLU A 3 6.86 -0.28 9.99
N PHE A 4 7.08 0.30 8.83
CA PHE A 4 6.47 -0.13 7.58
C PHE A 4 7.51 -0.85 6.72
N ILE A 5 7.17 -2.03 6.21
CA ILE A 5 8.06 -2.86 5.39
C ILE A 5 7.28 -3.40 4.20
N SER A 6 7.61 -2.95 3.00
CA SER A 6 7.07 -3.57 1.80
C SER A 6 7.79 -4.88 1.51
N LEU A 7 7.05 -5.98 1.47
CA LEU A 7 7.58 -7.29 1.09
C LEU A 7 7.82 -7.36 -0.42
N TYR A 8 6.94 -6.75 -1.19
CA TYR A 8 7.01 -6.53 -2.64
C TYR A 8 5.93 -5.53 -3.04
N SER A 9 6.19 -4.74 -4.10
CA SER A 9 5.28 -3.67 -4.51
C SER A 9 5.31 -3.43 -6.01
N GLY A 10 4.15 -3.54 -6.67
CA GLY A 10 3.94 -3.27 -8.08
C GLY A 10 2.93 -4.21 -8.73
N SER A 11 2.59 -3.98 -9.99
CA SER A 11 1.57 -4.70 -10.77
C SER A 11 1.77 -6.23 -10.92
N SER A 12 2.84 -6.80 -10.38
CA SER A 12 3.09 -8.25 -10.33
C SER A 12 2.77 -8.87 -8.97
N GLY A 13 2.45 -8.07 -7.99
CA GLY A 13 2.06 -8.46 -6.64
C GLY A 13 2.43 -7.40 -5.61
N ASN A 14 1.54 -7.19 -4.67
CA ASN A 14 1.65 -6.23 -3.57
C ASN A 14 1.48 -6.96 -2.23
N SER A 15 2.31 -6.64 -1.27
CA SER A 15 2.15 -6.99 0.13
C SER A 15 3.08 -6.15 0.98
N SER A 16 2.60 -5.70 2.11
CA SER A 16 3.41 -5.00 3.09
C SER A 16 3.07 -5.42 4.52
N VAL A 17 3.95 -5.08 5.44
CA VAL A 17 3.82 -5.33 6.87
C VAL A 17 3.87 -4.00 7.59
N VAL A 18 2.97 -3.83 8.56
CA VAL A 18 3.05 -2.77 9.58
C VAL A 18 3.31 -3.46 10.90
N ARG A 19 4.44 -3.17 11.53
CA ARG A 19 4.88 -3.81 12.77
C ARG A 19 5.01 -2.80 13.91
N CYS A 20 4.56 -3.19 15.10
CA CYS A 20 4.88 -2.48 16.34
C CYS A 20 5.18 -3.50 17.45
N GLY A 21 6.37 -3.45 17.99
CA GLY A 21 6.85 -4.46 18.94
C GLY A 21 6.89 -5.85 18.32
N ALA A 22 6.22 -6.81 18.95
CA ALA A 22 6.13 -8.19 18.47
C ALA A 22 5.00 -8.39 17.46
N GLN A 23 3.93 -7.58 17.51
CA GLN A 23 2.76 -7.75 16.65
C GLN A 23 2.90 -7.04 15.29
N TYR A 24 2.23 -7.58 14.29
CA TYR A 24 2.19 -6.99 12.96
C TYR A 24 0.88 -7.28 12.23
N LEU A 25 0.58 -6.42 11.26
CA LEU A 25 -0.48 -6.59 10.26
C LEU A 25 0.16 -6.88 8.89
N ILE A 26 -0.51 -7.67 8.06
CA ILE A 26 -0.19 -7.79 6.64
C ILE A 26 -1.22 -6.98 5.87
N VAL A 27 -0.77 -6.18 4.90
CA VAL A 27 -1.64 -5.51 3.94
C VAL A 27 -1.41 -6.16 2.58
N ASP A 28 -2.44 -6.81 2.05
CA ASP A 28 -2.47 -7.59 0.82
C ASP A 28 -1.50 -8.79 0.77
N MET A 29 -1.76 -9.71 -0.17
CA MET A 29 -0.92 -10.89 -0.39
C MET A 29 -0.92 -11.28 -1.89
N GLY A 30 -0.37 -10.40 -2.72
CA GLY A 30 -0.41 -10.51 -4.17
C GLY A 30 0.55 -11.53 -4.79
N LYS A 31 1.51 -12.08 -4.03
CA LYS A 31 2.40 -13.15 -4.51
C LYS A 31 2.13 -14.47 -3.83
N GLY A 32 2.62 -15.54 -4.47
CA GLY A 32 2.43 -16.90 -3.96
C GLY A 32 3.02 -17.12 -2.56
N VAL A 33 2.40 -18.04 -1.80
CA VAL A 33 2.72 -18.33 -0.40
C VAL A 33 4.22 -18.55 -0.11
N ARG A 34 4.97 -19.16 -1.03
CA ARG A 34 6.42 -19.38 -0.83
C ARG A 34 7.19 -18.07 -0.73
N THR A 35 6.88 -17.12 -1.60
CA THR A 35 7.52 -15.78 -1.63
C THR A 35 7.19 -15.03 -0.35
N THR A 36 5.91 -14.96 0.02
CA THR A 36 5.45 -14.25 1.21
C THR A 36 6.03 -14.87 2.49
N THR A 37 5.99 -16.21 2.63
CA THR A 37 6.55 -16.88 3.81
C THR A 37 8.07 -16.69 3.91
N ALA A 38 8.79 -16.72 2.78
CA ALA A 38 10.23 -16.46 2.77
C ALA A 38 10.54 -15.01 3.20
N ALA A 39 9.76 -14.03 2.74
CA ALA A 39 9.89 -12.64 3.14
C ALA A 39 9.65 -12.44 4.63
N LEU A 40 8.55 -12.96 5.18
CA LEU A 40 8.25 -12.89 6.62
C LEU A 40 9.36 -13.55 7.46
N LYS A 41 9.84 -14.71 7.02
CA LYS A 41 10.95 -15.41 7.69
C LYS A 41 12.25 -14.62 7.67
N SER A 42 12.57 -13.94 6.57
CA SER A 42 13.79 -13.10 6.47
C SER A 42 13.74 -11.89 7.41
N LEU A 43 12.54 -11.45 7.81
CA LEU A 43 12.30 -10.39 8.78
C LEU A 43 12.22 -10.91 10.22
N GLY A 44 12.32 -12.24 10.44
CA GLY A 44 12.15 -12.84 11.76
C GLY A 44 10.70 -12.80 12.29
N LEU A 45 9.71 -12.60 11.43
CA LEU A 45 8.30 -12.49 11.81
C LEU A 45 7.66 -13.88 11.94
N ALA A 46 7.16 -14.21 13.12
CA ALA A 46 6.38 -15.42 13.35
C ALA A 46 4.90 -15.21 12.98
N ILE A 47 4.28 -16.22 12.36
CA ILE A 47 2.87 -16.10 11.95
C ILE A 47 1.94 -15.92 13.16
N SER A 48 2.30 -16.49 14.32
CA SER A 48 1.57 -16.32 15.58
C SER A 48 1.45 -14.88 16.05
N ASP A 49 2.32 -14.00 15.59
CA ASP A 49 2.37 -12.59 15.99
C ASP A 49 1.60 -11.69 14.98
N CYS A 50 1.08 -12.29 13.90
CA CYS A 50 0.24 -11.59 12.94
C CYS A 50 -1.17 -11.39 13.51
N ALA A 51 -1.58 -10.14 13.70
CA ALA A 51 -2.91 -9.81 14.21
C ALA A 51 -4.01 -9.98 13.14
N GLY A 52 -3.68 -9.90 11.85
CA GLY A 52 -4.62 -10.08 10.75
C GLY A 52 -4.09 -9.63 9.40
N ILE A 53 -4.89 -9.92 8.38
CA ILE A 53 -4.61 -9.53 6.99
C ILE A 53 -5.64 -8.51 6.55
N LEU A 54 -5.18 -7.34 6.16
CA LEU A 54 -6.00 -6.28 5.55
C LEU A 54 -5.97 -6.46 4.03
N VAL A 55 -7.13 -6.50 3.38
CA VAL A 55 -7.22 -6.61 1.92
C VAL A 55 -7.80 -5.32 1.35
N THR A 56 -7.05 -4.71 0.43
CA THR A 56 -7.46 -3.45 -0.20
C THR A 56 -8.57 -3.67 -1.22
N HIS A 57 -8.41 -4.66 -2.09
CA HIS A 57 -9.39 -5.05 -3.12
C HIS A 57 -9.08 -6.44 -3.71
N GLU A 58 -9.94 -6.94 -4.61
CA GLU A 58 -9.91 -8.31 -5.10
C GLU A 58 -8.96 -8.60 -6.28
N HIS A 59 -8.23 -7.63 -6.83
CA HIS A 59 -7.34 -7.89 -7.96
C HIS A 59 -6.25 -8.92 -7.62
N SER A 60 -5.88 -9.73 -8.61
CA SER A 60 -5.00 -10.88 -8.42
C SER A 60 -3.62 -10.51 -7.88
N ASP A 61 -3.11 -9.34 -8.19
CA ASP A 61 -1.84 -8.82 -7.66
C ASP A 61 -1.93 -8.32 -6.20
N HIS A 62 -3.14 -8.42 -5.58
CA HIS A 62 -3.38 -8.18 -4.15
C HIS A 62 -3.79 -9.43 -3.38
N VAL A 63 -4.43 -10.42 -4.03
CA VAL A 63 -4.99 -11.60 -3.33
C VAL A 63 -4.48 -12.97 -3.79
N LYS A 64 -3.65 -13.05 -4.83
CA LYS A 64 -3.19 -14.31 -5.46
C LYS A 64 -2.63 -15.34 -4.48
N GLY A 65 -1.94 -14.91 -3.45
CA GLY A 65 -1.34 -15.80 -2.43
C GLY A 65 -2.26 -16.15 -1.28
N LEU A 66 -3.34 -15.40 -1.10
CA LEU A 66 -4.16 -15.39 0.12
C LEU A 66 -4.75 -16.77 0.45
N SER A 67 -5.47 -17.39 -0.49
CA SER A 67 -6.10 -18.68 -0.27
C SER A 67 -5.12 -19.77 0.18
N THR A 68 -3.98 -19.89 -0.52
CA THR A 68 -2.99 -20.92 -0.18
C THR A 68 -2.29 -20.65 1.16
N PHE A 69 -2.12 -19.37 1.52
CA PHE A 69 -1.54 -18.97 2.79
C PHE A 69 -2.50 -19.27 3.95
N LEU A 70 -3.76 -18.86 3.83
CA LEU A 70 -4.79 -19.04 4.86
C LEU A 70 -5.14 -20.50 5.12
N LYS A 71 -5.09 -21.37 4.10
CA LYS A 71 -5.26 -22.84 4.30
C LYS A 71 -4.23 -23.45 5.24
N LYS A 72 -3.05 -22.83 5.37
CA LYS A 72 -1.97 -23.30 6.25
C LYS A 72 -1.91 -22.53 7.56
N ASN A 73 -2.33 -21.27 7.53
CA ASN A 73 -2.22 -20.32 8.62
C ASN A 73 -3.54 -19.56 8.73
N PRO A 74 -4.57 -20.14 9.36
CA PRO A 74 -5.85 -19.43 9.55
C PRO A 74 -5.64 -18.17 10.34
N LEU A 75 -5.92 -17.04 9.70
CA LEU A 75 -5.86 -15.68 10.29
C LEU A 75 -7.14 -14.93 9.96
N PRO A 76 -7.55 -13.98 10.78
CA PRO A 76 -8.66 -13.09 10.45
C PRO A 76 -8.30 -12.20 9.25
N VAL A 77 -9.27 -12.00 8.37
CA VAL A 77 -9.17 -11.16 7.17
C VAL A 77 -10.11 -9.97 7.33
N TYR A 78 -9.61 -8.80 7.02
CA TYR A 78 -10.31 -7.53 7.15
C TYR A 78 -10.34 -6.81 5.81
N GLY A 79 -11.45 -6.14 5.51
CA GLY A 79 -11.58 -5.37 4.27
C GLY A 79 -12.94 -4.69 4.14
N ALA A 80 -13.17 -4.04 3.00
CA ALA A 80 -14.49 -3.53 2.65
C ALA A 80 -15.49 -4.68 2.41
N ALA A 81 -16.76 -4.49 2.74
CA ALA A 81 -17.79 -5.53 2.58
C ALA A 81 -17.80 -6.15 1.17
N ALA A 82 -17.79 -5.31 0.11
CA ALA A 82 -17.81 -5.80 -1.27
C ALA A 82 -16.59 -6.66 -1.63
N THR A 83 -15.41 -6.31 -1.11
CA THR A 83 -14.19 -7.11 -1.30
C THR A 83 -14.30 -8.45 -0.57
N LEU A 84 -14.76 -8.45 0.68
CA LEU A 84 -14.93 -9.67 1.46
C LEU A 84 -15.99 -10.60 0.86
N ASP A 85 -17.11 -10.06 0.39
CA ASP A 85 -18.15 -10.81 -0.32
C ASP A 85 -17.58 -11.47 -1.58
N PHE A 86 -16.75 -10.77 -2.34
CA PHE A 86 -16.07 -11.35 -3.51
C PHE A 86 -15.12 -12.49 -3.11
N LEU A 87 -14.33 -12.31 -2.06
CA LEU A 87 -13.37 -13.30 -1.59
C LEU A 87 -14.07 -14.57 -1.09
N ASP A 88 -15.19 -14.43 -0.37
CA ASP A 88 -16.00 -15.55 0.11
C ASP A 88 -16.68 -16.29 -1.05
N ALA A 89 -17.37 -15.57 -1.92
CA ALA A 89 -18.08 -16.12 -3.07
C ALA A 89 -17.18 -16.89 -4.06
N ASN A 90 -15.88 -16.61 -4.06
CA ASN A 90 -14.89 -17.26 -4.93
C ASN A 90 -13.99 -18.25 -4.16
N ASP A 91 -14.34 -18.65 -2.95
CA ASP A 91 -13.59 -19.61 -2.10
C ASP A 91 -12.10 -19.21 -1.91
N ILE A 92 -11.81 -17.89 -1.93
CA ILE A 92 -10.46 -17.37 -1.71
C ILE A 92 -10.10 -17.42 -0.23
N VAL A 93 -11.04 -17.12 0.65
CA VAL A 93 -10.86 -17.24 2.10
C VAL A 93 -11.48 -18.56 2.58
N PRO A 94 -10.71 -19.45 3.24
CA PRO A 94 -11.23 -20.68 3.80
C PRO A 94 -12.27 -20.45 4.89
N ALA A 95 -13.31 -21.29 4.97
CA ALA A 95 -14.42 -21.16 5.91
C ALA A 95 -14.04 -21.18 7.42
N ASN A 96 -12.81 -21.58 7.74
CA ASN A 96 -12.26 -21.53 9.11
C ASN A 96 -11.50 -20.22 9.41
N CYS A 97 -11.52 -19.25 8.51
CA CYS A 97 -10.98 -17.92 8.72
C CYS A 97 -12.13 -16.92 8.92
N GLU A 98 -11.94 -15.98 9.82
CA GLU A 98 -12.93 -14.93 10.06
C GLU A 98 -12.82 -13.83 9.00
N LEU A 99 -13.97 -13.37 8.50
CA LEU A 99 -14.09 -12.20 7.63
C LEU A 99 -14.69 -11.04 8.44
N ASN A 100 -13.97 -9.93 8.52
CA ASN A 100 -14.33 -8.79 9.34
C ASN A 100 -14.41 -7.53 8.47
N THR A 101 -15.60 -6.97 8.34
CA THR A 101 -15.85 -5.78 7.53
C THR A 101 -15.40 -4.52 8.27
N LEU A 102 -14.59 -3.69 7.59
CA LEU A 102 -14.22 -2.36 8.05
C LEU A 102 -15.08 -1.30 7.35
N GLU A 103 -15.80 -0.50 8.13
CA GLU A 103 -16.80 0.47 7.63
C GLU A 103 -16.33 1.94 7.72
N GLY A 104 -15.04 2.19 7.63
CA GLY A 104 -14.49 3.55 7.65
C GLY A 104 -14.37 4.20 9.04
N ARG A 105 -14.79 3.54 10.10
CA ARG A 105 -14.46 3.88 11.48
C ARG A 105 -13.20 3.15 11.92
N GLU A 106 -12.53 3.67 12.94
CA GLU A 106 -11.39 2.99 13.54
C GLU A 106 -11.83 1.77 14.35
N GLU A 107 -11.17 0.64 14.12
CA GLU A 107 -11.39 -0.61 14.83
C GLU A 107 -10.07 -1.19 15.34
N ASP A 108 -10.08 -1.78 16.52
CA ASP A 108 -8.89 -2.39 17.11
C ASP A 108 -8.62 -3.77 16.49
N ILE A 109 -7.42 -3.94 15.91
CA ILE A 109 -6.93 -5.21 15.37
C ILE A 109 -5.59 -5.54 16.05
N GLY A 110 -5.61 -6.46 17.00
CA GLY A 110 -4.46 -6.68 17.87
C GLY A 110 -4.15 -5.41 18.68
N CYS A 111 -2.93 -4.89 18.50
CA CYS A 111 -2.52 -3.64 19.15
C CYS A 111 -2.68 -2.40 18.25
N PHE A 112 -3.27 -2.53 17.06
CA PHE A 112 -3.38 -1.45 16.07
C PHE A 112 -4.82 -0.92 16.02
N GLY A 113 -4.99 0.40 15.95
CA GLY A 113 -6.22 1.04 15.51
C GLY A 113 -6.21 1.13 13.98
N VAL A 114 -7.19 0.56 13.29
CA VAL A 114 -7.25 0.50 11.82
C VAL A 114 -8.51 1.14 11.32
N GLN A 115 -8.39 2.09 10.40
CA GLN A 115 -9.50 2.72 9.70
C GLN A 115 -9.34 2.53 8.19
N SER A 116 -10.36 1.98 7.52
CA SER A 116 -10.43 1.92 6.06
C SER A 116 -10.99 3.23 5.49
N PHE A 117 -10.55 3.60 4.28
CA PHE A 117 -11.13 4.71 3.51
C PHE A 117 -11.17 4.37 2.02
N PRO A 118 -12.18 4.83 1.26
CA PRO A 118 -12.32 4.48 -0.14
C PRO A 118 -11.26 5.16 -1.01
N THR A 119 -10.72 4.41 -1.96
CA THR A 119 -9.88 4.92 -3.06
C THR A 119 -10.65 4.88 -4.38
N SER A 120 -10.21 5.68 -5.36
CA SER A 120 -10.86 5.74 -6.68
C SER A 120 -10.23 4.75 -7.63
N HIS A 121 -10.81 3.55 -7.74
CA HIS A 121 -10.32 2.47 -8.59
C HIS A 121 -11.44 1.85 -9.44
N ASP A 122 -11.11 0.94 -10.35
CA ASP A 122 -12.10 0.30 -11.26
C ASP A 122 -12.99 -0.75 -10.56
N VAL A 123 -12.56 -1.24 -9.38
CA VAL A 123 -13.35 -2.07 -8.46
C VAL A 123 -13.47 -1.37 -7.09
N PRO A 124 -14.38 -1.79 -6.20
CA PRO A 124 -14.39 -1.33 -4.81
C PRO A 124 -13.02 -1.53 -4.16
N CYS A 125 -12.38 -0.43 -3.77
CA CYS A 125 -11.02 -0.44 -3.25
C CYS A 125 -10.92 0.49 -2.05
N VAL A 126 -10.09 0.11 -1.07
CA VAL A 126 -9.84 0.90 0.14
C VAL A 126 -8.35 1.02 0.41
N GLY A 127 -7.96 2.16 0.98
CA GLY A 127 -6.71 2.32 1.70
C GLY A 127 -6.91 2.15 3.20
N TYR A 128 -5.82 2.15 3.96
CA TYR A 128 -5.84 1.98 5.41
C TYR A 128 -5.03 3.06 6.12
N ARG A 129 -5.63 3.67 7.13
CA ARG A 129 -4.98 4.50 8.13
C ARG A 129 -4.79 3.64 9.37
N ILE A 130 -3.56 3.56 9.88
CA ILE A 130 -3.18 2.63 10.94
C ILE A 130 -2.51 3.43 12.06
N HIS A 131 -3.10 3.35 13.25
CA HIS A 131 -2.53 3.86 14.49
C HIS A 131 -1.79 2.75 15.24
N THR A 132 -0.65 3.08 15.79
CA THR A 132 0.18 2.12 16.52
C THR A 132 0.23 2.46 18.01
N PRO A 133 0.56 1.49 18.91
CA PRO A 133 0.58 1.70 20.35
C PRO A 133 1.55 2.77 20.85
N ASP A 134 2.52 3.16 20.05
CA ASP A 134 3.49 4.22 20.36
C ASP A 134 3.07 5.60 19.83
N ASP A 135 1.74 5.77 19.65
CA ASP A 135 1.09 7.03 19.22
C ASP A 135 1.61 7.52 17.85
N LYS A 136 1.83 6.57 16.94
CA LYS A 136 2.25 6.84 15.58
C LYS A 136 1.15 6.49 14.59
N THR A 137 1.11 7.23 13.50
CA THR A 137 0.10 7.03 12.45
C THR A 137 0.77 6.88 11.09
N MET A 138 0.36 5.84 10.39
CA MET A 138 0.70 5.71 8.98
C MET A 138 -0.54 5.52 8.11
N THR A 139 -0.43 5.88 6.83
CA THR A 139 -1.47 5.60 5.84
C THR A 139 -0.85 4.90 4.64
N ILE A 140 -1.55 3.87 4.14
CA ILE A 140 -1.26 3.21 2.88
C ILE A 140 -2.41 3.45 1.91
N ALA A 141 -2.09 3.99 0.71
CA ALA A 141 -3.04 4.27 -0.36
C ALA A 141 -2.40 3.91 -1.71
N THR A 142 -2.84 2.81 -2.27
CA THR A 142 -2.49 2.34 -3.62
C THR A 142 -3.77 2.12 -4.42
N ASP A 143 -3.62 1.95 -5.73
CA ASP A 143 -4.74 1.70 -6.63
C ASP A 143 -5.79 2.82 -6.54
N LEU A 144 -5.33 4.00 -6.96
CA LEU A 144 -6.13 5.20 -6.99
C LEU A 144 -5.78 6.07 -8.20
N GLY A 145 -6.77 6.35 -9.05
CA GLY A 145 -6.60 7.21 -10.21
C GLY A 145 -6.70 8.70 -9.88
N THR A 146 -7.06 9.06 -8.66
CA THR A 146 -7.12 10.45 -8.20
C THR A 146 -7.19 10.53 -6.67
N LEU A 147 -6.71 11.62 -6.11
CA LEU A 147 -6.76 11.92 -4.68
C LEU A 147 -8.13 12.51 -4.33
N THR A 148 -9.04 11.69 -3.84
CA THR A 148 -10.39 12.10 -3.40
C THR A 148 -10.35 12.76 -2.01
N PRO A 149 -11.41 13.50 -1.58
CA PRO A 149 -11.45 14.08 -0.24
C PRO A 149 -11.20 13.07 0.89
N PRO A 150 -11.76 11.84 0.90
CA PRO A 150 -11.42 10.84 1.92
C PRO A 150 -9.94 10.45 1.92
N VAL A 151 -9.30 10.37 0.73
CA VAL A 151 -7.86 10.10 0.62
C VAL A 151 -7.05 11.27 1.19
N HIS A 152 -7.39 12.52 0.85
CA HIS A 152 -6.73 13.69 1.42
C HIS A 152 -6.80 13.73 2.95
N GLU A 153 -7.97 13.43 3.51
CA GLU A 153 -8.18 13.37 4.96
C GLU A 153 -7.32 12.27 5.60
N ALA A 154 -7.35 11.05 5.05
CA ALA A 154 -6.60 9.90 5.57
C ALA A 154 -5.08 10.09 5.51
N LEU A 155 -4.56 10.85 4.53
CA LEU A 155 -3.14 11.13 4.40
C LEU A 155 -2.66 12.24 5.36
N SER A 156 -3.58 13.02 5.94
CA SER A 156 -3.22 14.18 6.77
C SER A 156 -2.77 13.76 8.17
N GLY A 157 -1.76 14.45 8.72
CA GLY A 157 -1.28 14.24 10.08
C GLY A 157 -0.62 12.87 10.31
N CYS A 158 -0.06 12.24 9.29
CA CYS A 158 0.66 10.97 9.40
C CYS A 158 2.14 11.18 9.68
N ASP A 159 2.74 10.23 10.43
CA ASP A 159 4.20 10.12 10.59
C ASP A 159 4.85 9.49 9.37
N LEU A 160 4.14 8.56 8.69
CA LEU A 160 4.56 7.90 7.46
C LEU A 160 3.40 7.77 6.48
N VAL A 161 3.66 8.00 5.20
CA VAL A 161 2.70 7.78 4.12
C VAL A 161 3.29 6.83 3.08
N ALA A 162 2.60 5.72 2.82
CA ALA A 162 2.84 4.82 1.70
C ALA A 162 1.83 5.14 0.59
N LEU A 163 2.29 5.80 -0.47
CA LEU A 163 1.44 6.32 -1.54
C LEU A 163 1.83 5.72 -2.89
N GLU A 164 0.84 5.49 -3.73
CA GLU A 164 1.05 5.08 -5.11
C GLU A 164 1.89 6.11 -5.89
N SER A 165 2.85 5.60 -6.66
CA SER A 165 3.62 6.34 -7.68
C SER A 165 3.74 5.42 -8.88
N ASN A 166 2.63 5.24 -9.63
CA ASN A 166 2.52 4.14 -10.55
C ASN A 166 3.29 4.38 -11.84
N TYR A 167 3.10 5.53 -12.49
CA TYR A 167 3.64 5.74 -13.82
C TYR A 167 4.25 7.13 -14.00
N ASP A 168 5.25 7.19 -14.87
CA ASP A 168 5.71 8.42 -15.52
C ASP A 168 4.84 8.70 -16.74
N LEU A 169 4.31 9.91 -16.84
CA LEU A 169 3.35 10.30 -17.88
C LEU A 169 3.94 10.19 -19.29
N HIS A 170 5.20 10.58 -19.46
CA HIS A 170 5.87 10.49 -20.76
C HIS A 170 6.09 9.04 -21.19
N LYS A 171 6.59 8.18 -20.25
CA LYS A 171 6.76 6.75 -20.53
C LYS A 171 5.44 6.05 -20.87
N LEU A 172 4.37 6.35 -20.13
CA LEU A 172 3.06 5.76 -20.40
C LEU A 172 2.55 6.15 -21.81
N ARG A 173 2.65 7.44 -22.18
CA ARG A 173 2.15 7.94 -23.45
C ARG A 173 2.98 7.51 -24.66
N SER A 174 4.30 7.40 -24.51
CA SER A 174 5.22 6.94 -25.55
C SER A 174 5.47 5.43 -25.55
N GLY A 175 4.99 4.71 -24.54
CA GLY A 175 5.23 3.29 -24.33
C GLY A 175 4.41 2.37 -25.24
N PRO A 176 4.67 1.05 -25.19
CA PRO A 176 4.10 0.06 -26.10
C PRO A 176 2.63 -0.26 -25.83
N TYR A 177 2.03 0.25 -24.76
CA TYR A 177 0.66 -0.08 -24.38
C TYR A 177 -0.34 0.48 -25.40
N PRO A 178 -1.39 -0.30 -25.76
CA PRO A 178 -2.44 0.17 -26.64
C PRO A 178 -3.21 1.34 -25.99
N TYR A 179 -3.80 2.18 -26.83
CA TYR A 179 -4.48 3.41 -26.39
C TYR A 179 -5.50 3.20 -25.26
N TYR A 180 -6.33 2.16 -25.37
CA TYR A 180 -7.37 1.89 -24.36
C TYR A 180 -6.78 1.58 -22.98
N LEU A 181 -5.62 0.89 -22.92
CA LEU A 181 -4.96 0.59 -21.66
C LEU A 181 -4.30 1.84 -21.06
N ARG A 182 -3.66 2.67 -21.89
CA ARG A 182 -3.11 3.97 -21.45
C ARG A 182 -4.21 4.87 -20.91
N ALA A 183 -5.34 5.00 -21.63
CA ALA A 183 -6.49 5.79 -21.21
C ALA A 183 -7.10 5.27 -19.89
N ARG A 184 -7.14 3.95 -19.66
CA ARG A 184 -7.57 3.35 -18.41
C ARG A 184 -6.61 3.73 -17.28
N ILE A 185 -5.31 3.60 -17.47
CA ILE A 185 -4.28 3.92 -16.47
C ILE A 185 -4.33 5.40 -16.07
N GLU A 186 -4.45 6.32 -17.03
CA GLU A 186 -4.55 7.77 -16.79
C GLU A 186 -5.93 8.23 -16.26
N SER A 187 -6.93 7.33 -16.20
CA SER A 187 -8.28 7.73 -15.77
C SER A 187 -8.36 7.98 -14.27
N VAL A 188 -9.39 8.72 -13.84
CA VAL A 188 -9.69 8.95 -12.42
C VAL A 188 -9.95 7.66 -11.61
N ARG A 189 -10.13 6.53 -12.29
CA ARG A 189 -10.27 5.19 -11.70
C ARG A 189 -9.09 4.27 -12.06
N GLY A 190 -8.01 4.82 -12.58
CA GLY A 190 -6.79 4.10 -12.93
C GLY A 190 -5.77 4.14 -11.79
N HIS A 191 -4.65 4.79 -12.04
CA HIS A 191 -3.52 4.86 -11.12
C HIS A 191 -2.97 6.28 -11.01
N LEU A 192 -2.22 6.55 -9.93
CA LEU A 192 -1.63 7.85 -9.65
C LEU A 192 -0.29 8.01 -10.39
N SER A 193 -0.10 9.13 -11.07
CA SER A 193 1.16 9.47 -11.72
C SER A 193 2.25 9.87 -10.73
N ASN A 194 3.52 9.80 -11.15
CA ASN A 194 4.64 10.33 -10.36
C ASN A 194 4.46 11.81 -10.05
N ASP A 195 3.91 12.60 -10.98
CA ASP A 195 3.71 14.05 -10.82
C ASP A 195 2.67 14.35 -9.73
N GLU A 196 1.51 13.66 -9.76
CA GLU A 196 0.46 13.83 -8.75
C GLU A 196 0.93 13.33 -7.38
N CYS A 197 1.63 12.20 -7.33
CA CYS A 197 2.26 11.70 -6.12
C CYS A 197 3.24 12.74 -5.55
N SER A 198 4.15 13.27 -6.36
CA SER A 198 5.17 14.24 -5.92
C SER A 198 4.56 15.54 -5.40
N ALA A 199 3.51 16.03 -6.05
CA ALA A 199 2.77 17.22 -5.60
C ALA A 199 2.11 16.97 -4.22
N LYS A 200 1.51 15.78 -4.02
CA LYS A 200 0.92 15.44 -2.73
C LYS A 200 1.96 15.25 -1.63
N LEU A 201 3.10 14.64 -1.94
CA LEU A 201 4.19 14.54 -0.97
C LEU A 201 4.68 15.90 -0.52
N LEU A 202 4.84 16.86 -1.44
CA LEU A 202 5.22 18.24 -1.09
C LEU A 202 4.24 18.87 -0.09
N GLU A 203 2.93 18.75 -0.35
CA GLU A 203 1.88 19.23 0.55
C GLU A 203 1.99 18.62 1.95
N LEU A 204 2.17 17.28 2.00
CA LEU A 204 2.28 16.54 3.26
C LEU A 204 3.55 16.88 4.04
N ILE A 205 4.68 17.11 3.38
CA ILE A 205 5.92 17.56 4.01
C ILE A 205 5.74 18.95 4.63
N GLN A 206 5.09 19.85 3.92
CA GLN A 206 4.77 21.20 4.43
C GLN A 206 3.83 21.14 5.64
N SER A 207 3.01 20.08 5.74
CA SER A 207 2.11 19.82 6.88
C SER A 207 2.76 19.01 8.01
N GLY A 208 4.06 18.62 7.88
CA GLY A 208 4.84 17.98 8.94
C GLY A 208 5.14 16.49 8.78
N CYS A 209 4.56 15.79 7.80
CA CYS A 209 4.93 14.40 7.50
C CYS A 209 6.35 14.34 6.92
N LYS A 210 7.17 13.38 7.36
CA LYS A 210 8.58 13.31 6.95
C LYS A 210 9.03 12.00 6.33
N LYS A 211 8.17 10.98 6.29
CA LYS A 211 8.53 9.64 5.82
C LYS A 211 7.57 9.13 4.77
N PHE A 212 8.10 8.72 3.62
CA PHE A 212 7.30 8.37 2.46
C PHE A 212 7.82 7.10 1.79
N ALA A 213 6.90 6.18 1.50
CA ALA A 213 7.11 5.01 0.68
C ALA A 213 6.38 5.19 -0.66
N LEU A 214 7.12 5.22 -1.78
CA LEU A 214 6.52 5.21 -3.11
C LEU A 214 6.19 3.76 -3.48
N CYS A 215 4.91 3.46 -3.61
CA CYS A 215 4.39 2.11 -3.79
C CYS A 215 3.81 1.90 -5.19
N HIS A 216 3.56 0.64 -5.54
CA HIS A 216 2.82 0.20 -6.72
C HIS A 216 3.37 0.73 -8.05
N LEU A 217 4.70 0.76 -8.21
CA LEU A 217 5.34 1.23 -9.43
C LEU A 217 5.06 0.28 -10.61
N SER A 218 4.62 0.84 -11.74
CA SER A 218 4.44 0.09 -12.99
C SER A 218 5.77 -0.50 -13.47
N GLN A 219 5.73 -1.71 -14.00
CA GLN A 219 6.91 -2.36 -14.57
C GLN A 219 7.35 -1.71 -15.88
N GLU A 220 6.40 -1.37 -16.73
CA GLU A 220 6.66 -0.86 -18.08
C GLU A 220 6.78 0.66 -18.09
N ASN A 221 5.98 1.35 -17.31
CA ASN A 221 5.81 2.79 -17.39
C ASN A 221 6.50 3.55 -16.24
N ASN A 222 7.33 2.87 -15.44
CA ASN A 222 8.07 3.51 -14.35
C ASN A 222 9.39 2.79 -14.04
N THR A 223 10.21 3.43 -13.24
CA THR A 223 11.35 2.83 -12.55
C THR A 223 11.51 3.49 -11.17
N PRO A 224 12.11 2.83 -10.17
CA PRO A 224 12.41 3.46 -8.88
C PRO A 224 13.17 4.78 -9.02
N SER A 225 14.18 4.81 -9.91
CA SER A 225 14.98 6.02 -10.16
C SER A 225 14.15 7.16 -10.72
N LEU A 226 13.23 6.87 -11.65
CA LEU A 226 12.39 7.88 -12.29
C LEU A 226 11.37 8.45 -11.31
N ALA A 227 10.71 7.59 -10.52
CA ALA A 227 9.79 8.02 -9.47
C ALA A 227 10.49 8.92 -8.45
N LEU A 228 11.66 8.51 -7.94
CA LEU A 228 12.47 9.32 -7.02
C LEU A 228 12.94 10.64 -7.66
N GLN A 229 13.37 10.62 -8.93
CA GLN A 229 13.79 11.82 -9.64
C GLN A 229 12.65 12.84 -9.75
N THR A 230 11.44 12.41 -10.08
CA THR A 230 10.26 13.30 -10.15
C THR A 230 10.00 13.94 -8.79
N VAL A 231 9.95 13.12 -7.73
CA VAL A 231 9.75 13.62 -6.35
C VAL A 231 10.87 14.59 -5.96
N PHE A 232 12.13 14.24 -6.15
CA PHE A 232 13.26 15.08 -5.74
C PHE A 232 13.34 16.40 -6.53
N THR A 233 12.91 16.39 -7.80
CA THR A 233 12.79 17.61 -8.60
C THR A 233 11.73 18.54 -8.02
N THR A 234 10.56 18.01 -7.70
CA THR A 234 9.46 18.79 -7.08
C THR A 234 9.86 19.34 -5.72
N LEU A 235 10.44 18.51 -4.86
CA LEU A 235 10.90 18.92 -3.52
C LEU A 235 12.02 19.97 -3.59
N GLY A 236 13.01 19.77 -4.47
CA GLY A 236 14.14 20.67 -4.66
C GLY A 236 13.68 22.06 -5.15
N ALA A 237 12.69 22.13 -6.02
CA ALA A 237 12.09 23.40 -6.46
C ALA A 237 11.43 24.18 -5.30
N ALA A 238 10.98 23.47 -4.25
CA ALA A 238 10.44 24.05 -3.02
C ALA A 238 11.50 24.26 -1.92
N GLY A 239 12.78 24.00 -2.19
CA GLY A 239 13.87 24.17 -1.24
C GLY A 239 13.97 23.05 -0.18
N ILE A 240 13.25 21.93 -0.37
CA ILE A 240 13.28 20.76 0.51
C ILE A 240 14.39 19.82 0.06
N VAL A 241 15.22 19.37 0.99
CA VAL A 241 16.37 18.49 0.73
C VAL A 241 16.06 17.09 1.23
N PRO A 242 15.85 16.09 0.32
CA PRO A 242 15.70 14.69 0.71
C PRO A 242 16.87 14.21 1.59
N GLU A 243 16.63 13.22 2.43
CA GLU A 243 17.54 12.67 3.46
C GLU A 243 17.84 13.62 4.64
N LYS A 244 17.59 14.91 4.49
CA LYS A 244 17.74 15.91 5.55
C LYS A 244 16.39 16.33 6.14
N ASP A 245 15.48 16.76 5.28
CA ASP A 245 14.18 17.31 5.67
C ASP A 245 13.07 16.25 5.67
N CYS A 246 13.22 15.23 4.82
CA CYS A 246 12.33 14.07 4.71
C CYS A 246 13.05 12.84 4.16
N ILE A 247 12.46 11.66 4.38
CA ILE A 247 12.91 10.38 3.82
C ILE A 247 11.88 9.94 2.78
N VAL A 248 12.33 9.66 1.55
CA VAL A 248 11.50 9.13 0.48
C VAL A 248 12.14 7.86 -0.09
N GLN A 249 11.43 6.75 -0.05
CA GLN A 249 11.93 5.46 -0.49
C GLN A 249 11.00 4.84 -1.54
N ALA A 250 11.52 4.51 -2.72
CA ALA A 250 10.77 3.72 -3.70
C ALA A 250 10.82 2.23 -3.31
N GLN A 251 9.64 1.60 -3.22
CA GLN A 251 9.53 0.23 -2.78
C GLN A 251 9.94 -0.76 -3.87
N ARG A 252 10.58 -1.86 -3.45
CA ARG A 252 11.12 -2.87 -4.36
C ARG A 252 10.02 -3.81 -4.87
N ARG A 253 10.11 -4.15 -6.14
CA ARG A 253 9.09 -4.98 -6.81
C ARG A 253 9.08 -6.44 -6.35
N ASN A 254 10.25 -7.05 -6.20
CA ASN A 254 10.38 -8.50 -6.07
C ASN A 254 11.10 -8.94 -4.79
N GLU A 255 11.52 -8.03 -3.96
CA GLU A 255 12.29 -8.28 -2.74
C GLU A 255 11.84 -7.35 -1.62
N VAL A 256 12.14 -7.75 -0.40
CA VAL A 256 11.83 -6.96 0.78
C VAL A 256 12.57 -5.63 0.71
N SER A 257 11.83 -4.54 0.87
CA SER A 257 12.40 -3.20 0.98
C SER A 257 12.98 -2.97 2.37
N PRO A 258 13.95 -2.06 2.52
CA PRO A 258 14.39 -1.63 3.84
C PRO A 258 13.20 -1.10 4.66
N ALA A 259 13.19 -1.38 5.96
CA ALA A 259 12.16 -0.88 6.86
C ALA A 259 12.20 0.65 6.95
N LEU A 260 11.03 1.27 7.00
CA LEU A 260 10.84 2.66 7.37
C LEU A 260 10.26 2.71 8.78
N GLU A 261 11.10 3.10 9.73
CA GLU A 261 10.65 3.38 11.10
C GLU A 261 9.88 4.71 11.14
N PHE A 262 8.83 4.80 11.95
CA PHE A 262 8.03 6.02 12.08
C PHE A 262 7.49 6.24 13.49
#